data_2eaed483e02090e516a6e4bd2306c8b1
#
_entry.id   2eaed483e02090e516a6e4bd2306c8b1
#
_cell.length_a   1.000
_cell.length_b   1.000
_cell.length_c   1.000
_cell.angle_alpha   90.00
_cell.angle_beta   90.00
_cell.angle_gamma   90.00
#
_symmetry.space_group_name_H-M   'P 1'
#
loop_
_entity.id
_entity.type
_entity.pdbx_description
1 polymer ?
#
loop_
_entity_poly.entity_id
_entity_poly.type
_entity_poly.pdbx_seq_one_letter_code
_entity_poly.pdbx_strand_id
1 'polypeptide(L)'
;MKTTWRKAFLLLSAIAMVLFLYACGEKSYGSGLDPNAEIKTVVEILTHPELQGRKVTIEGRINAQCTASGCWLVLQDDTGQIYMDLSRNGFKLPPMQGRAIAATGVVSTFRGTTMIAAEGVVLR
;
A
#
# COMPACT_ATOMS: atom_id res chain seq x y z
N MET A 1 43.03 -11.02 -28.35
CA MET A 1 41.62 -11.07 -28.72
C MET A 1 40.78 -11.90 -27.75
N LYS A 2 41.21 -13.06 -27.30
CA LYS A 2 40.43 -13.91 -26.36
C LYS A 2 40.24 -13.31 -24.95
N THR A 3 41.14 -12.45 -24.48
CA THR A 3 41.10 -11.81 -23.14
C THR A 3 40.12 -10.63 -23.07
N THR A 4 39.88 -9.90 -24.14
CA THR A 4 38.92 -8.78 -24.21
C THR A 4 37.47 -9.27 -24.22
N TRP A 5 37.21 -10.41 -24.86
CA TRP A 5 35.89 -11.00 -24.90
C TRP A 5 35.47 -11.61 -23.56
N ARG A 6 36.43 -12.22 -22.85
CA ARG A 6 36.20 -12.73 -21.48
C ARG A 6 35.89 -11.60 -20.49
N LYS A 7 36.56 -10.46 -20.61
CA LYS A 7 36.30 -9.27 -19.77
C LYS A 7 34.93 -8.65 -20.09
N ALA A 8 34.54 -8.59 -21.37
CA ALA A 8 33.21 -8.12 -21.79
C ALA A 8 32.10 -9.06 -21.29
N PHE A 9 32.33 -10.38 -21.31
CA PHE A 9 31.38 -11.38 -20.82
C PHE A 9 31.19 -11.30 -19.30
N LEU A 10 32.26 -11.06 -18.55
CA LEU A 10 32.23 -10.88 -17.09
C LEU A 10 31.54 -9.58 -16.69
N LEU A 11 31.72 -8.50 -17.46
CA LEU A 11 31.04 -7.22 -17.23
C LEU A 11 29.53 -7.32 -17.53
N LEU A 12 29.15 -7.98 -18.61
CA LEU A 12 27.75 -8.25 -18.96
C LEU A 12 27.07 -9.13 -17.91
N SER A 13 27.76 -10.14 -17.40
CA SER A 13 27.26 -11.01 -16.33
C SER A 13 27.06 -10.24 -15.01
N ALA A 14 27.99 -9.34 -14.66
CA ALA A 14 27.88 -8.50 -13.47
C ALA A 14 26.71 -7.50 -13.57
N ILE A 15 26.48 -6.90 -14.74
CA ILE A 15 25.37 -5.98 -14.98
C ILE A 15 24.03 -6.73 -14.92
N ALA A 16 23.93 -7.92 -15.49
CA ALA A 16 22.74 -8.76 -15.42
C ALA A 16 22.42 -9.16 -13.97
N MET A 17 23.43 -9.45 -13.15
CA MET A 17 23.26 -9.81 -11.74
C MET A 17 22.78 -8.62 -10.90
N VAL A 18 23.25 -7.41 -11.18
CA VAL A 18 22.80 -6.18 -10.50
C VAL A 18 21.36 -5.86 -10.87
N LEU A 19 20.95 -6.06 -12.12
CA LEU A 19 19.55 -5.85 -12.56
C LEU A 19 18.58 -6.82 -11.89
N PHE A 20 19.01 -8.03 -11.57
CA PHE A 20 18.20 -9.01 -10.83
C PHE A 20 17.91 -8.58 -9.37
N LEU A 21 18.81 -7.81 -8.76
CA LEU A 21 18.63 -7.32 -7.39
C LEU A 21 17.60 -6.20 -7.28
N TYR A 22 17.31 -5.50 -8.37
CA TYR A 22 16.26 -4.45 -8.43
C TYR A 22 14.87 -5.00 -8.78
N ALA A 23 14.74 -6.29 -9.07
CA ALA A 23 13.48 -6.92 -9.47
C ALA A 23 12.60 -7.39 -8.30
N CYS A 24 12.94 -7.10 -7.03
CA CYS A 24 12.06 -7.30 -5.88
C CYS A 24 11.00 -6.20 -5.87
N GLY A 25 9.95 -6.35 -6.71
CA GLY A 25 8.80 -5.47 -6.71
C GLY A 25 8.01 -5.58 -5.41
N GLU A 26 7.52 -4.45 -4.91
CA GLU A 26 6.56 -4.42 -3.81
C GLU A 26 5.27 -5.15 -4.21
N LYS A 27 4.73 -5.99 -3.33
CA LYS A 27 3.42 -6.60 -3.54
C LYS A 27 2.33 -5.55 -3.44
N SER A 28 1.55 -5.40 -4.48
CA SER A 28 0.44 -4.46 -4.54
C SER A 28 -0.89 -5.17 -4.80
N TYR A 29 -1.96 -4.58 -4.28
CA TYR A 29 -3.33 -5.04 -4.39
C TYR A 29 -4.22 -3.88 -4.84
N GLY A 30 -5.28 -4.18 -5.58
CA GLY A 30 -6.10 -3.15 -6.18
C GLY A 30 -5.32 -2.31 -7.19
N SER A 31 -5.50 -1.01 -7.17
CA SER A 31 -4.83 -0.07 -8.08
C SER A 31 -3.42 0.34 -7.65
N GLY A 32 -2.90 -0.22 -6.54
CA GLY A 32 -1.65 0.22 -5.95
C GLY A 32 -1.77 1.59 -5.28
N LEU A 33 -0.66 2.30 -5.14
CA LEU A 33 -0.66 3.65 -4.57
C LEU A 33 -0.80 4.71 -5.66
N ASP A 34 -1.54 5.77 -5.35
CA ASP A 34 -1.60 6.96 -6.19
C ASP A 34 -0.47 7.92 -5.77
N PRO A 35 0.51 8.20 -6.65
CA PRO A 35 1.62 9.09 -6.30
C PRO A 35 1.19 10.56 -6.10
N ASN A 36 -0.01 10.93 -6.58
CA ASN A 36 -0.56 12.28 -6.40
C ASN A 36 -1.38 12.44 -5.12
N ALA A 37 -1.69 11.33 -4.41
CA ALA A 37 -2.39 11.40 -3.15
C ALA A 37 -1.47 11.88 -2.03
N GLU A 38 -1.96 12.82 -1.20
CA GLU A 38 -1.21 13.31 -0.05
C GLU A 38 -1.13 12.22 1.03
N ILE A 39 0.04 12.09 1.65
CA ILE A 39 0.22 11.21 2.81
C ILE A 39 -0.35 11.91 4.05
N LYS A 40 -1.28 11.24 4.74
CA LYS A 40 -1.93 11.73 5.95
C LYS A 40 -1.85 10.69 7.06
N THR A 41 -1.82 11.16 8.29
CA THR A 41 -1.96 10.31 9.47
C THR A 41 -3.44 10.04 9.78
N VAL A 42 -3.71 9.02 10.57
CA VAL A 42 -5.08 8.70 10.98
C VAL A 42 -5.72 9.88 11.72
N VAL A 43 -5.01 10.51 12.66
CA VAL A 43 -5.55 11.65 13.41
C VAL A 43 -5.86 12.84 12.52
N GLU A 44 -5.06 13.12 11.51
CA GLU A 44 -5.35 14.19 10.55
C GLU A 44 -6.65 13.93 9.81
N ILE A 45 -6.88 12.70 9.37
CA ILE A 45 -8.11 12.33 8.67
C ILE A 45 -9.33 12.43 9.57
N LEU A 46 -9.21 11.97 10.82
CA LEU A 46 -10.32 11.99 11.77
C LEU A 46 -10.67 13.40 12.29
N THR A 47 -9.73 14.33 12.26
CA THR A 47 -9.90 15.69 12.81
C THR A 47 -10.06 16.79 11.77
N HIS A 48 -9.89 16.48 10.47
CA HIS A 48 -9.97 17.46 9.38
C HIS A 48 -11.15 17.13 8.44
N PRO A 49 -12.36 17.64 8.73
CA PRO A 49 -13.55 17.34 7.91
C PRO A 49 -13.43 17.73 6.43
N GLU A 50 -12.57 18.68 6.10
CA GLU A 50 -12.28 19.10 4.73
C GLU A 50 -11.62 18.00 3.88
N LEU A 51 -11.10 16.94 4.50
CA LEU A 51 -10.54 15.79 3.79
C LEU A 51 -11.60 14.83 3.25
N GLN A 52 -12.87 14.99 3.64
CA GLN A 52 -13.97 14.19 3.11
C GLN A 52 -14.04 14.29 1.59
N GLY A 53 -14.10 13.11 0.92
CA GLY A 53 -14.10 13.01 -0.54
C GLY A 53 -12.73 13.15 -1.19
N ARG A 54 -11.68 13.39 -0.42
CA ARG A 54 -10.31 13.51 -0.94
C ARG A 54 -9.60 12.17 -0.92
N LYS A 55 -8.73 11.97 -1.91
CA LYS A 55 -7.85 10.82 -1.99
C LYS A 55 -6.60 11.08 -1.14
N VAL A 56 -6.30 10.14 -0.25
CA VAL A 56 -5.15 10.19 0.65
C VAL A 56 -4.40 8.87 0.64
N THR A 57 -3.13 8.91 1.02
CA THR A 57 -2.33 7.73 1.32
C THR A 57 -2.04 7.68 2.81
N ILE A 58 -2.23 6.50 3.41
CA ILE A 58 -1.97 6.25 4.83
C ILE A 58 -0.99 5.10 4.95
N GLU A 59 -0.04 5.22 5.87
CA GLU A 59 0.91 4.17 6.21
C GLU A 59 0.65 3.67 7.63
N GLY A 60 0.74 2.38 7.83
CA GLY A 60 0.55 1.79 9.15
C GLY A 60 0.56 0.26 9.10
N ARG A 61 0.01 -0.35 10.16
CA ARG A 61 -0.11 -1.80 10.26
C ARG A 61 -1.57 -2.22 10.25
N ILE A 62 -1.81 -3.40 9.72
CA ILE A 62 -3.14 -4.02 9.79
C ILE A 62 -3.35 -4.51 11.22
N ASN A 63 -4.22 -3.85 11.97
CA ASN A 63 -4.56 -4.23 13.35
C ASN A 63 -5.65 -5.29 13.41
N ALA A 64 -6.61 -5.22 12.49
CA ALA A 64 -7.67 -6.21 12.34
C ALA A 64 -8.03 -6.35 10.86
N GLN A 65 -8.58 -7.49 10.49
CA GLN A 65 -8.93 -7.79 9.10
C GLN A 65 -10.09 -8.76 9.06
N CYS A 66 -10.94 -8.63 8.04
CA CYS A 66 -11.94 -9.63 7.73
C CYS A 66 -11.26 -10.95 7.35
N THR A 67 -11.40 -11.98 8.18
CA THR A 67 -10.77 -13.29 7.95
C THR A 67 -11.54 -14.14 6.92
N ALA A 68 -12.83 -13.88 6.75
CA ALA A 68 -13.68 -14.65 5.85
C ALA A 68 -13.48 -14.26 4.37
N SER A 69 -13.41 -12.95 4.06
CA SER A 69 -13.40 -12.45 2.68
C SER A 69 -12.32 -11.42 2.39
N GLY A 70 -11.60 -10.91 3.42
CA GLY A 70 -10.55 -9.91 3.23
C GLY A 70 -11.04 -8.58 2.64
N CYS A 71 -12.33 -8.25 2.82
CA CYS A 71 -12.98 -7.09 2.21
C CYS A 71 -12.90 -5.82 3.04
N TRP A 72 -12.39 -5.88 4.25
CA TRP A 72 -12.14 -4.73 5.10
C TRP A 72 -10.94 -4.98 6.00
N LEU A 73 -10.36 -3.89 6.49
CA LEU A 73 -9.33 -3.93 7.51
C LEU A 73 -9.41 -2.69 8.42
N VAL A 74 -8.76 -2.76 9.56
CA VAL A 74 -8.46 -1.62 10.42
C VAL A 74 -6.98 -1.35 10.33
N LEU A 75 -6.62 -0.17 9.88
CA LEU A 75 -5.24 0.30 9.82
C LEU A 75 -4.93 1.10 11.08
N GLN A 76 -3.79 0.84 11.67
CA GLN A 76 -3.26 1.55 12.82
C GLN A 76 -1.92 2.18 12.50
N ASP A 77 -1.80 3.47 12.78
CA ASP A 77 -0.53 4.19 12.85
C ASP A 77 -0.25 4.67 14.28
N ASP A 78 0.78 5.49 14.46
CA ASP A 78 1.14 6.01 15.79
C ASP A 78 0.10 6.98 16.36
N THR A 79 -0.85 7.44 15.55
CA THR A 79 -1.84 8.47 15.92
C THR A 79 -3.24 7.90 16.18
N GLY A 80 -3.54 6.70 15.70
CA GLY A 80 -4.86 6.10 15.89
C GLY A 80 -5.17 4.97 14.94
N GLN A 81 -6.44 4.62 14.85
CA GLN A 81 -6.96 3.55 14.01
C GLN A 81 -8.06 4.07 13.10
N ILE A 82 -8.15 3.52 11.90
CA ILE A 82 -9.20 3.85 10.93
C ILE A 82 -9.66 2.61 10.18
N TYR A 83 -10.95 2.52 9.95
CA TYR A 83 -11.55 1.45 9.15
C TYR A 83 -11.34 1.71 7.67
N MET A 84 -10.98 0.67 6.92
CA MET A 84 -10.81 0.71 5.48
C MET A 84 -11.71 -0.33 4.82
N ASP A 85 -12.54 0.11 3.90
CA ASP A 85 -13.39 -0.74 3.08
C ASP A 85 -12.72 -0.98 1.72
N LEU A 86 -12.48 -2.25 1.40
CA LEU A 86 -11.89 -2.66 0.13
C LEU A 86 -12.96 -3.11 -0.87
N SER A 87 -14.14 -3.46 -0.39
CA SER A 87 -15.21 -4.05 -1.20
C SER A 87 -15.77 -3.09 -2.23
N ARG A 88 -15.80 -1.79 -1.93
CA ARG A 88 -16.32 -0.77 -2.87
C ARG A 88 -15.56 -0.72 -4.18
N ASN A 89 -14.26 -1.01 -4.15
CA ASN A 89 -13.40 -1.02 -5.34
C ASN A 89 -13.09 -2.42 -5.83
N GLY A 90 -13.85 -3.41 -5.33
CA GLY A 90 -13.87 -4.75 -5.88
C GLY A 90 -12.63 -5.58 -5.63
N PHE A 91 -11.80 -5.25 -4.63
CA PHE A 91 -10.65 -6.08 -4.28
C PHE A 91 -10.67 -6.51 -2.81
N LYS A 92 -9.83 -7.46 -2.49
CA LYS A 92 -9.69 -8.04 -1.15
C LYS A 92 -8.23 -8.42 -0.91
N LEU A 93 -7.88 -8.53 0.37
CA LEU A 93 -6.54 -8.93 0.80
C LEU A 93 -6.55 -10.34 1.36
N PRO A 94 -5.47 -11.12 1.12
CA PRO A 94 -5.26 -12.35 1.85
C PRO A 94 -5.01 -12.05 3.34
N PRO A 95 -5.06 -13.06 4.23
CA PRO A 95 -4.72 -12.86 5.64
C PRO A 95 -3.30 -12.30 5.80
N MET A 96 -3.20 -11.11 6.39
CA MET A 96 -1.92 -10.42 6.61
C MET A 96 -1.96 -9.50 7.82
N GLN A 97 -2.72 -9.87 8.85
CA GLN A 97 -2.79 -9.11 10.10
C GLN A 97 -1.39 -8.92 10.70
N GLY A 98 -1.12 -7.72 11.19
CA GLY A 98 0.18 -7.34 11.74
C GLY A 98 1.19 -6.82 10.72
N ARG A 99 0.92 -6.96 9.42
CA ARG A 99 1.82 -6.49 8.36
C ARG A 99 1.76 -4.97 8.19
N ALA A 100 2.93 -4.39 7.92
CA ALA A 100 3.02 -2.98 7.55
C ALA A 100 2.57 -2.79 6.10
N ILE A 101 1.74 -1.79 5.87
CA ILE A 101 1.21 -1.45 4.55
C ILE A 101 1.20 0.06 4.33
N ALA A 102 1.14 0.46 3.08
CA ALA A 102 0.66 1.76 2.65
C ALA A 102 -0.62 1.55 1.83
N ALA A 103 -1.59 2.43 1.99
CA ALA A 103 -2.86 2.33 1.29
C ALA A 103 -3.32 3.68 0.76
N THR A 104 -3.82 3.71 -0.45
CA THR A 104 -4.46 4.88 -1.05
C THR A 104 -5.97 4.65 -1.10
N GLY A 105 -6.74 5.65 -0.74
CA GLY A 105 -8.19 5.60 -0.81
C GLY A 105 -8.84 6.96 -0.60
N VAL A 106 -10.16 6.99 -0.72
CA VAL A 106 -10.96 8.19 -0.56
C VAL A 106 -11.55 8.26 0.84
N VAL A 107 -11.35 9.40 1.51
CA VAL A 107 -11.96 9.65 2.82
C VAL A 107 -13.47 9.70 2.66
N SER A 108 -14.17 8.85 3.38
CA SER A 108 -15.61 8.66 3.27
C SER A 108 -16.26 8.61 4.65
N THR A 109 -17.57 8.74 4.70
CA THR A 109 -18.36 8.56 5.92
C THR A 109 -19.38 7.45 5.72
N PHE A 110 -19.48 6.58 6.68
CA PHE A 110 -20.52 5.55 6.75
C PHE A 110 -21.15 5.55 8.13
N ARG A 111 -22.45 5.79 8.18
CA ARG A 111 -23.23 5.88 9.42
C ARG A 111 -22.60 6.83 10.46
N GLY A 112 -22.13 7.99 10.00
CA GLY A 112 -21.52 8.99 10.86
C GLY A 112 -20.06 8.72 11.26
N THR A 113 -19.47 7.61 10.81
CA THR A 113 -18.08 7.25 11.10
C THR A 113 -17.20 7.52 9.89
N THR A 114 -16.10 8.22 10.11
CA THR A 114 -15.08 8.45 9.07
C THR A 114 -14.33 7.15 8.78
N MET A 115 -14.22 6.84 7.51
CA MET A 115 -13.52 5.65 7.02
C MET A 115 -12.79 5.94 5.70
N ILE A 116 -12.01 5.00 5.24
CA ILE A 116 -11.36 5.06 3.94
C ILE A 116 -11.98 4.02 3.00
N ALA A 117 -12.45 4.48 1.83
CA ALA A 117 -12.76 3.58 0.72
C ALA A 117 -11.45 3.30 -0.03
N ALA A 118 -10.82 2.18 0.28
CA ALA A 118 -9.49 1.84 -0.23
C ALA A 118 -9.54 1.53 -1.73
N GLU A 119 -8.60 2.08 -2.48
CA GLU A 119 -8.42 1.83 -3.91
C GLU A 119 -7.23 0.93 -4.18
N GLY A 120 -6.21 0.99 -3.35
CA GLY A 120 -5.02 0.17 -3.49
C GLY A 120 -4.23 0.06 -2.19
N VAL A 121 -3.51 -1.05 -2.06
CA VAL A 121 -2.69 -1.37 -0.90
C VAL A 121 -1.35 -1.93 -1.38
N VAL A 122 -0.28 -1.49 -0.76
CA VAL A 122 1.08 -1.97 -1.03
C VAL A 122 1.70 -2.47 0.28
N LEU A 123 2.30 -3.64 0.25
CA LEU A 123 3.08 -4.19 1.37
C LEU A 123 4.38 -3.39 1.55
N ARG A 124 4.69 -3.08 2.80
CA ARG A 124 5.95 -2.43 3.21
C ARG A 124 6.87 -3.40 3.93
#